data_f203fd9e822bdc71c44b29f127d541b3
#
_entry.id   f203fd9e822bdc71c44b29f127d541b3
#
_cell.length_a   1.000
_cell.length_b   1.000
_cell.length_c   1.000
_cell.angle_alpha   90.00
_cell.angle_beta   90.00
_cell.angle_gamma   90.00
#
_symmetry.space_group_name_H-M   'P 1'
#
loop_
_entity.id
_entity.type
_entity.pdbx_description
1 polymer ?
#
loop_
_entity_poly.entity_id
_entity_poly.type
_entity_poly.pdbx_seq_one_letter_code
_entity_poly.pdbx_strand_id
1 'polypeptide(L)'
;PATLPIASGSALTNLNATALTSGTVATARLGSGTASSSTFLRGDQTYATISVNNGLELLATTTISNDASISFDSSLITDTYKTYKAVVESVRTANDSVYLYWQLSSDNGSSYLTSGYSRMIYYIDNQASAGSAGGDENKSGFYLNGSSALGNAGREALNSEITFFGLRSSTTNKSTFYTTVFNKTNAYPQAEL
;
A
#
# COMPACT_ATOMS: atom_id res chain seq x y z
N PRO A 1 61.91 21.21 10.85
CA PRO A 1 61.01 21.16 9.69
C PRO A 1 60.43 22.55 9.47
N ALA A 2 60.70 23.12 8.28
CA ALA A 2 60.11 24.42 7.92
C ALA A 2 58.63 24.24 7.80
N THR A 3 57.86 24.93 8.65
CA THR A 3 56.41 25.07 8.45
C THR A 3 56.22 25.95 7.22
N LEU A 4 55.55 25.40 6.20
CA LEU A 4 55.11 26.18 5.05
C LEU A 4 54.22 27.31 5.57
N PRO A 5 54.45 28.56 5.09
CA PRO A 5 53.57 29.66 5.44
C PRO A 5 52.12 29.30 5.02
N ILE A 6 51.17 29.81 5.78
CA ILE A 6 49.73 29.66 5.45
C ILE A 6 49.51 30.39 4.12
N ALA A 7 49.83 29.72 3.02
CA ALA A 7 49.61 30.24 1.67
C ALA A 7 48.26 29.78 1.16
N SER A 8 47.54 30.68 0.50
CA SER A 8 46.34 30.33 -0.25
C SER A 8 46.70 29.24 -1.26
N GLY A 9 46.02 28.10 -1.25
CA GLY A 9 46.19 27.04 -2.21
C GLY A 9 45.69 27.36 -3.62
N SER A 10 45.31 28.61 -3.90
CA SER A 10 44.71 29.03 -5.18
C SER A 10 45.62 28.88 -6.39
N ALA A 11 46.94 28.83 -6.18
CA ALA A 11 47.93 28.63 -7.24
C ALA A 11 48.39 27.15 -7.36
N LEU A 12 47.90 26.29 -6.50
CA LEU A 12 48.30 24.87 -6.55
C LEU A 12 47.49 24.17 -7.66
N THR A 13 48.20 23.63 -8.64
CA THR A 13 47.65 22.83 -9.72
C THR A 13 48.06 21.34 -9.53
N ASN A 14 47.31 20.41 -10.10
CA ASN A 14 47.60 18.96 -10.04
C ASN A 14 47.66 18.39 -8.60
N LEU A 15 46.76 18.83 -7.72
CA LEU A 15 46.63 18.25 -6.40
C LEU A 15 46.08 16.82 -6.54
N ASN A 16 46.89 15.82 -6.07
CA ASN A 16 46.45 14.45 -6.05
C ASN A 16 45.48 14.24 -4.87
N ALA A 17 44.26 13.78 -5.15
CA ALA A 17 43.23 13.51 -4.16
C ALA A 17 43.67 12.45 -3.12
N THR A 18 44.61 11.55 -3.45
CA THR A 18 45.17 10.57 -2.51
C THR A 18 45.99 11.20 -1.39
N ALA A 19 46.38 12.47 -1.54
CA ALA A 19 47.06 13.26 -0.52
C ALA A 19 46.11 13.88 0.52
N LEU A 20 44.79 13.80 0.32
CA LEU A 20 43.76 14.21 1.28
C LEU A 20 43.56 13.11 2.33
N THR A 21 44.47 12.99 3.25
CA THR A 21 44.52 11.88 4.24
C THR A 21 43.64 12.11 5.46
N SER A 22 43.17 13.33 5.68
CA SER A 22 42.31 13.68 6.82
C SER A 22 41.48 14.93 6.52
N GLY A 23 40.38 15.11 7.26
CA GLY A 23 39.47 16.23 7.11
C GLY A 23 38.32 15.96 6.16
N THR A 24 37.49 16.96 5.93
CA THR A 24 36.33 16.91 5.00
C THR A 24 36.47 17.98 3.92
N VAL A 25 36.12 17.62 2.70
CA VAL A 25 35.91 18.60 1.63
C VAL A 25 34.53 19.21 1.80
N ALA A 26 34.45 20.54 1.89
CA ALA A 26 33.17 21.21 2.00
C ALA A 26 32.27 20.84 0.79
N THR A 27 31.02 20.51 1.03
CA THR A 27 30.07 20.03 0.01
C THR A 27 29.91 20.97 -1.18
N ALA A 28 30.00 22.28 -0.94
CA ALA A 28 29.98 23.32 -1.99
C ALA A 28 31.16 23.23 -2.97
N ARG A 29 32.20 22.46 -2.66
CA ARG A 29 33.37 22.21 -3.54
C ARG A 29 33.27 20.90 -4.30
N LEU A 30 32.30 20.07 -3.96
CA LEU A 30 32.07 18.76 -4.59
C LEU A 30 31.07 18.84 -5.73
N GLY A 31 30.17 19.83 -5.70
CA GLY A 31 29.15 19.97 -6.71
C GLY A 31 28.26 21.18 -6.49
N SER A 32 27.35 21.43 -7.41
CA SER A 32 26.34 22.48 -7.34
C SER A 32 25.02 21.97 -6.72
N GLY A 33 24.19 22.88 -6.23
CA GLY A 33 22.95 22.56 -5.53
C GLY A 33 23.14 22.45 -4.02
N THR A 34 22.11 22.01 -3.31
CA THR A 34 22.09 21.93 -1.85
C THR A 34 22.35 20.50 -1.39
N ALA A 35 23.46 20.28 -0.70
CA ALA A 35 23.73 19.01 -0.01
C ALA A 35 22.86 18.90 1.25
N SER A 36 22.17 17.80 1.43
CA SER A 36 21.33 17.50 2.59
C SER A 36 21.27 15.99 2.84
N SER A 37 20.59 15.59 3.90
CA SER A 37 20.35 14.17 4.18
C SER A 37 19.44 13.47 3.15
N SER A 38 18.73 14.24 2.32
CA SER A 38 17.82 13.74 1.27
C SER A 38 18.38 13.89 -0.15
N THR A 39 19.60 14.42 -0.31
CA THR A 39 20.23 14.59 -1.62
C THR A 39 21.52 13.78 -1.74
N PHE A 40 21.86 13.38 -2.95
CA PHE A 40 23.11 12.70 -3.29
C PHE A 40 23.81 13.43 -4.43
N LEU A 41 25.14 13.32 -4.48
CA LEU A 41 25.94 13.88 -5.56
C LEU A 41 25.84 12.99 -6.80
N ARG A 42 25.33 13.54 -7.89
CA ARG A 42 25.21 12.86 -9.17
C ARG A 42 26.53 12.87 -9.95
N GLY A 43 26.62 12.04 -10.97
CA GLY A 43 27.80 11.99 -11.86
C GLY A 43 28.04 13.27 -12.67
N ASP A 44 27.04 14.16 -12.77
CA ASP A 44 27.14 15.50 -13.37
C ASP A 44 27.55 16.57 -12.33
N GLN A 45 27.98 16.16 -11.14
CA GLN A 45 28.39 17.02 -10.03
C GLN A 45 27.26 17.94 -9.52
N THR A 46 26.01 17.49 -9.60
CA THR A 46 24.88 18.19 -8.98
C THR A 46 24.32 17.40 -7.80
N TYR A 47 23.90 18.09 -6.73
CA TYR A 47 23.13 17.48 -5.64
C TYR A 47 21.67 17.41 -6.02
N ALA A 48 21.09 16.23 -6.03
CA ALA A 48 19.68 16.01 -6.36
C ALA A 48 19.06 14.95 -5.45
N THR A 49 17.76 15.02 -5.25
CA THR A 49 17.00 13.99 -4.58
C THR A 49 16.91 12.73 -5.44
N ILE A 50 16.87 11.56 -4.81
CA ILE A 50 16.51 10.33 -5.50
C ILE A 50 14.99 10.34 -5.70
N SER A 51 14.56 10.51 -6.95
CA SER A 51 13.17 10.24 -7.29
C SER A 51 13.02 8.73 -7.48
N VAL A 52 12.61 8.05 -6.44
CA VAL A 52 12.19 6.64 -6.55
C VAL A 52 10.74 6.65 -7.00
N ASN A 53 10.50 6.26 -8.24
CA ASN A 53 9.16 5.91 -8.69
C ASN A 53 8.81 4.57 -8.04
N ASN A 54 8.36 4.63 -6.80
CA ASN A 54 7.84 3.45 -6.11
C ASN A 54 6.54 3.03 -6.81
N GLY A 55 6.45 1.77 -7.19
CA GLY A 55 5.24 1.25 -7.84
C GLY A 55 4.00 1.32 -6.95
N LEU A 56 4.19 1.32 -5.61
CA LEU A 56 3.15 1.50 -4.60
C LEU A 56 3.67 2.45 -3.51
N GLU A 57 2.80 3.34 -3.05
CA GLU A 57 3.02 4.20 -1.89
C GLU A 57 2.09 3.76 -0.75
N LEU A 58 2.65 3.57 0.44
CA LEU A 58 1.85 3.26 1.62
C LEU A 58 1.17 4.53 2.12
N LEU A 59 -0.16 4.57 2.02
CA LEU A 59 -0.96 5.72 2.43
C LEU A 59 -1.38 5.64 3.89
N ALA A 60 -1.75 4.46 4.37
CA ALA A 60 -2.18 4.26 5.74
C ALA A 60 -2.02 2.80 6.18
N THR A 61 -1.90 2.60 7.48
CA THR A 61 -2.03 1.31 8.14
C THR A 61 -3.00 1.48 9.31
N THR A 62 -3.98 0.58 9.42
CA THR A 62 -4.98 0.61 10.50
C THR A 62 -5.03 -0.76 11.17
N THR A 63 -4.92 -0.77 12.48
CA THR A 63 -5.17 -1.98 13.29
C THR A 63 -6.63 -1.99 13.73
N ILE A 64 -7.33 -3.06 13.44
CA ILE A 64 -8.73 -3.27 13.83
C ILE A 64 -8.76 -3.93 15.20
N SER A 65 -9.48 -3.32 16.15
CA SER A 65 -9.64 -3.84 17.49
C SER A 65 -11.09 -3.66 17.97
N ASN A 66 -11.92 -4.64 17.69
CA ASN A 66 -13.35 -4.65 18.02
C ASN A 66 -14.15 -3.50 17.36
N ASP A 67 -13.74 -3.09 16.18
CA ASP A 67 -14.41 -2.05 15.40
C ASP A 67 -15.46 -2.68 14.48
N ALA A 68 -16.63 -2.04 14.40
CA ALA A 68 -17.69 -2.48 13.48
C ALA A 68 -17.37 -2.16 12.02
N SER A 69 -16.58 -1.13 11.77
CA SER A 69 -16.14 -0.71 10.44
C SER A 69 -14.89 0.15 10.52
N ILE A 70 -14.15 0.21 9.43
CA ILE A 70 -13.10 1.20 9.18
C ILE A 70 -13.45 1.99 7.93
N SER A 71 -13.06 3.25 7.88
CA SER A 71 -13.32 4.14 6.74
C SER A 71 -12.02 4.73 6.21
N PHE A 72 -11.92 4.84 4.90
CA PHE A 72 -10.88 5.56 4.19
C PHE A 72 -11.55 6.72 3.48
N ASP A 73 -11.25 7.93 3.88
CA ASP A 73 -11.90 9.14 3.43
C ASP A 73 -11.10 9.89 2.34
N SER A 74 -11.53 11.09 2.02
CA SER A 74 -10.91 11.93 1.00
C SER A 74 -9.51 12.45 1.37
N SER A 75 -9.04 12.27 2.59
CA SER A 75 -7.65 12.57 2.96
C SER A 75 -6.67 11.54 2.39
N LEU A 76 -7.15 10.30 2.20
CA LEU A 76 -6.39 9.18 1.63
C LEU A 76 -6.77 8.91 0.17
N ILE A 77 -8.06 8.94 -0.15
CA ILE A 77 -8.58 8.67 -1.51
C ILE A 77 -8.67 9.99 -2.26
N THR A 78 -7.59 10.38 -2.93
CA THR A 78 -7.42 11.64 -3.66
C THR A 78 -7.45 11.45 -5.17
N ASP A 79 -7.32 12.53 -5.94
CA ASP A 79 -7.15 12.47 -7.40
C ASP A 79 -5.71 12.18 -7.83
N THR A 80 -4.78 12.10 -6.89
CA THR A 80 -3.35 11.80 -7.14
C THR A 80 -3.17 10.42 -7.76
N TYR A 81 -3.91 9.43 -7.27
CA TYR A 81 -3.80 8.05 -7.72
C TYR A 81 -5.04 7.60 -8.46
N LYS A 82 -4.84 6.79 -9.50
CA LYS A 82 -5.95 6.20 -10.29
C LYS A 82 -6.38 4.84 -9.76
N THR A 83 -5.49 4.19 -9.03
CA THR A 83 -5.68 2.83 -8.50
C THR A 83 -5.24 2.82 -7.05
N TYR A 84 -6.03 2.16 -6.22
CA TYR A 84 -5.75 1.95 -4.81
C TYR A 84 -5.70 0.47 -4.50
N LYS A 85 -4.84 0.07 -3.58
CA LYS A 85 -4.74 -1.31 -3.11
C LYS A 85 -4.93 -1.35 -1.60
N ALA A 86 -5.79 -2.23 -1.13
CA ALA A 86 -5.90 -2.58 0.28
C ALA A 86 -5.42 -4.00 0.51
N VAL A 87 -4.66 -4.20 1.56
CA VAL A 87 -4.27 -5.51 2.07
C VAL A 87 -4.94 -5.67 3.42
N VAL A 88 -5.71 -6.74 3.55
CA VAL A 88 -6.44 -7.10 4.76
C VAL A 88 -5.81 -8.37 5.31
N GLU A 89 -5.32 -8.31 6.53
CA GLU A 89 -4.59 -9.41 7.14
C GLU A 89 -5.24 -9.84 8.44
N SER A 90 -5.48 -11.14 8.56
CA SER A 90 -5.88 -11.82 9.80
C SER A 90 -7.13 -11.23 10.48
N VAL A 91 -8.06 -10.69 9.68
CA VAL A 91 -9.31 -10.15 10.23
C VAL A 91 -10.20 -11.28 10.68
N ARG A 92 -10.60 -11.21 11.94
CA ARG A 92 -11.56 -12.11 12.57
C ARG A 92 -12.79 -11.34 13.00
N THR A 93 -13.92 -11.98 12.96
CA THR A 93 -15.18 -11.40 13.37
C THR A 93 -15.46 -11.72 14.86
N ALA A 94 -16.13 -10.82 15.55
CA ALA A 94 -16.54 -11.05 16.94
C ALA A 94 -17.64 -12.13 17.04
N ASN A 95 -18.48 -12.21 16.01
CA ASN A 95 -19.59 -13.15 15.93
C ASN A 95 -19.34 -14.17 14.83
N ASP A 96 -19.96 -15.32 14.97
CA ASP A 96 -19.97 -16.37 13.99
C ASP A 96 -20.97 -16.08 12.86
N SER A 97 -20.75 -16.67 11.70
CA SER A 97 -21.66 -16.60 10.56
C SER A 97 -21.93 -15.18 10.02
N VAL A 98 -20.90 -14.35 9.94
CA VAL A 98 -20.99 -12.96 9.43
C VAL A 98 -20.28 -12.78 8.11
N TYR A 99 -20.57 -11.65 7.47
CA TYR A 99 -19.97 -11.26 6.19
C TYR A 99 -19.11 -10.01 6.37
N LEU A 100 -17.91 -10.03 5.80
CA LEU A 100 -17.07 -8.86 5.64
C LEU A 100 -17.28 -8.30 4.23
N TYR A 101 -17.58 -7.00 4.15
CA TYR A 101 -17.81 -6.34 2.87
C TYR A 101 -17.33 -4.89 2.93
N TRP A 102 -17.14 -4.30 1.77
CA TRP A 102 -16.88 -2.87 1.66
C TRP A 102 -18.01 -2.17 0.91
N GLN A 103 -18.17 -0.88 1.19
CA GLN A 103 -19.14 -0.01 0.57
C GLN A 103 -18.47 1.29 0.13
N LEU A 104 -19.07 1.93 -0.86
CA LEU A 104 -18.64 3.24 -1.36
C LEU A 104 -19.48 4.33 -0.72
N SER A 105 -18.83 5.46 -0.46
CA SER A 105 -19.45 6.72 -0.08
C SER A 105 -19.16 7.77 -1.15
N SER A 106 -20.11 8.62 -1.47
CA SER A 106 -19.95 9.78 -2.34
C SER A 106 -19.92 11.10 -1.56
N ASP A 107 -20.13 11.06 -0.25
CA ASP A 107 -20.24 12.20 0.66
C ASP A 107 -19.25 12.13 1.83
N ASN A 108 -18.07 11.55 1.56
CA ASN A 108 -16.97 11.42 2.50
C ASN A 108 -17.31 10.65 3.78
N GLY A 109 -18.12 9.59 3.66
CA GLY A 109 -18.45 8.70 4.75
C GLY A 109 -19.70 9.09 5.55
N SER A 110 -20.42 10.15 5.16
CA SER A 110 -21.67 10.53 5.80
C SER A 110 -22.80 9.55 5.48
N SER A 111 -22.79 8.97 4.30
CA SER A 111 -23.65 7.85 3.91
C SER A 111 -22.93 6.87 2.98
N TYR A 112 -23.46 5.67 2.87
CA TYR A 112 -22.90 4.61 2.05
C TYR A 112 -23.94 4.05 1.09
N LEU A 113 -23.51 3.71 -0.12
CA LEU A 113 -24.38 3.07 -1.08
C LEU A 113 -24.79 1.68 -0.58
N THR A 114 -26.09 1.42 -0.54
CA THR A 114 -26.67 0.17 -0.04
C THR A 114 -27.27 -0.71 -1.14
N SER A 115 -27.00 -0.39 -2.39
CA SER A 115 -27.44 -1.15 -3.57
C SER A 115 -26.53 -0.88 -4.77
N GLY A 116 -26.71 -1.63 -5.84
CA GLY A 116 -25.99 -1.44 -7.09
C GLY A 116 -24.62 -2.13 -7.14
N TYR A 117 -24.26 -2.94 -6.16
CA TYR A 117 -23.05 -3.74 -6.20
C TYR A 117 -23.29 -5.03 -6.94
N SER A 118 -22.51 -5.27 -7.99
CA SER A 118 -22.53 -6.51 -8.76
C SER A 118 -21.15 -7.14 -8.73
N ARG A 119 -21.10 -8.45 -8.63
CA ARG A 119 -19.82 -9.18 -8.61
C ARG A 119 -19.92 -10.47 -9.42
N MET A 120 -18.76 -10.90 -9.88
CA MET A 120 -18.51 -12.23 -10.39
C MET A 120 -17.38 -12.84 -9.55
N ILE A 121 -17.56 -14.07 -9.08
CA ILE A 121 -16.57 -14.77 -8.26
C ILE A 121 -16.26 -16.13 -8.87
N TYR A 122 -15.00 -16.52 -8.70
CA TYR A 122 -14.57 -17.90 -8.86
C TYR A 122 -13.94 -18.34 -7.55
N TYR A 123 -14.39 -19.42 -6.99
CA TYR A 123 -13.90 -19.93 -5.71
C TYR A 123 -13.56 -21.40 -5.77
N ILE A 124 -12.58 -21.79 -4.98
CA ILE A 124 -12.19 -23.18 -4.76
C ILE A 124 -12.38 -23.47 -3.28
N ASP A 125 -13.17 -24.49 -3.00
CA ASP A 125 -13.37 -25.01 -1.65
C ASP A 125 -12.47 -26.25 -1.48
N ASN A 126 -11.88 -26.42 -0.31
CA ASN A 126 -11.03 -27.57 0.01
C ASN A 126 -11.75 -28.94 -0.05
N GLN A 127 -13.07 -28.93 -0.07
CA GLN A 127 -13.90 -30.13 -0.20
C GLN A 127 -14.38 -30.37 -1.65
N ALA A 128 -14.13 -29.41 -2.55
CA ALA A 128 -14.54 -29.53 -3.94
C ALA A 128 -13.38 -30.01 -4.80
N SER A 129 -13.64 -30.98 -5.66
CA SER A 129 -12.67 -31.46 -6.66
C SER A 129 -12.51 -30.50 -7.84
N ALA A 130 -13.35 -29.47 -7.93
CA ALA A 130 -13.30 -28.42 -8.94
C ALA A 130 -13.80 -27.09 -8.36
N GLY A 131 -13.29 -25.98 -8.90
CA GLY A 131 -13.78 -24.66 -8.54
C GLY A 131 -15.17 -24.38 -9.11
N SER A 132 -15.87 -23.47 -8.47
CA SER A 132 -17.20 -23.03 -8.89
C SER A 132 -17.20 -21.53 -9.20
N ALA A 133 -17.96 -21.15 -10.21
CA ALA A 133 -18.22 -19.76 -10.54
C ALA A 133 -19.59 -19.33 -10.00
N GLY A 134 -19.69 -18.08 -9.58
CA GLY A 134 -20.95 -17.48 -9.13
C GLY A 134 -20.94 -15.99 -9.34
N GLY A 135 -22.09 -15.36 -9.17
CA GLY A 135 -22.24 -13.93 -9.27
C GLY A 135 -23.51 -13.48 -8.57
N ASP A 136 -23.50 -12.21 -8.19
CA ASP A 136 -24.63 -11.54 -7.59
C ASP A 136 -24.78 -10.16 -8.19
N GLU A 137 -26.02 -9.68 -8.26
CA GLU A 137 -26.33 -8.32 -8.71
C GLU A 137 -27.10 -7.57 -7.62
N ASN A 138 -27.01 -6.26 -7.69
CA ASN A 138 -27.77 -5.33 -6.84
C ASN A 138 -27.64 -5.61 -5.32
N LYS A 139 -26.44 -5.97 -4.88
CA LYS A 139 -26.16 -6.16 -3.44
C LYS A 139 -25.97 -4.84 -2.71
N SER A 140 -26.05 -4.90 -1.38
CA SER A 140 -25.85 -3.76 -0.48
C SER A 140 -24.39 -3.45 -0.20
N GLY A 141 -23.47 -4.27 -0.64
CA GLY A 141 -22.04 -4.10 -0.47
C GLY A 141 -21.29 -5.15 -1.26
N PHE A 142 -19.99 -5.00 -1.30
CA PHE A 142 -19.08 -5.90 -2.02
C PHE A 142 -18.49 -6.90 -1.04
N TYR A 143 -19.02 -8.10 -1.02
CA TYR A 143 -18.68 -9.14 -0.04
C TYR A 143 -17.35 -9.81 -0.37
N LEU A 144 -16.39 -9.74 0.57
CA LEU A 144 -15.05 -10.30 0.42
C LEU A 144 -15.01 -11.83 0.66
N ASN A 145 -15.92 -12.35 1.44
CA ASN A 145 -16.03 -13.78 1.74
C ASN A 145 -17.09 -14.51 0.89
N GLY A 146 -17.39 -13.96 -0.27
CA GLY A 146 -18.28 -14.60 -1.23
C GLY A 146 -19.68 -14.84 -0.66
N SER A 147 -20.21 -16.04 -0.86
CA SER A 147 -21.48 -16.49 -0.31
C SER A 147 -21.33 -17.31 0.98
N SER A 148 -20.09 -17.45 1.48
CA SER A 148 -19.81 -18.23 2.69
C SER A 148 -19.53 -17.31 3.87
N ALA A 149 -20.18 -17.54 4.98
CA ALA A 149 -19.98 -16.74 6.18
C ALA A 149 -18.64 -17.05 6.85
N LEU A 150 -18.05 -16.01 7.48
CA LEU A 150 -16.87 -16.14 8.32
C LEU A 150 -17.25 -16.73 9.68
N GLY A 151 -16.36 -17.55 10.19
CA GLY A 151 -16.43 -17.97 11.57
C GLY A 151 -15.63 -17.07 12.50
N ASN A 152 -15.77 -17.29 13.82
CA ASN A 152 -15.08 -16.54 14.87
C ASN A 152 -14.09 -17.36 15.68
N ALA A 153 -13.92 -18.64 15.39
CA ALA A 153 -12.96 -19.50 16.09
C ALA A 153 -11.50 -19.08 15.86
N GLY A 154 -10.61 -19.51 16.73
CA GLY A 154 -9.23 -18.99 16.80
C GLY A 154 -8.38 -19.08 15.53
N ARG A 155 -8.76 -19.93 14.57
CA ARG A 155 -8.10 -20.09 13.26
C ARG A 155 -8.94 -19.58 12.08
N GLU A 156 -10.10 -19.04 12.34
CA GLU A 156 -11.02 -18.53 11.33
C GLU A 156 -10.74 -17.04 11.09
N ALA A 157 -9.88 -16.77 10.13
CA ALA A 157 -9.49 -15.41 9.76
C ALA A 157 -9.63 -15.22 8.25
N LEU A 158 -9.81 -13.98 7.84
CA LEU A 158 -9.84 -13.56 6.45
C LEU A 158 -8.59 -12.77 6.11
N ASN A 159 -7.98 -13.12 4.98
CA ASN A 159 -6.91 -12.36 4.35
C ASN A 159 -7.35 -12.01 2.93
N SER A 160 -7.15 -10.78 2.51
CA SER A 160 -7.56 -10.33 1.17
C SER A 160 -6.63 -9.27 0.62
N GLU A 161 -6.34 -9.36 -0.66
CA GLU A 161 -5.81 -8.28 -1.46
C GLU A 161 -6.91 -7.72 -2.35
N ILE A 162 -7.10 -6.40 -2.32
CA ILE A 162 -8.17 -5.72 -3.02
C ILE A 162 -7.56 -4.59 -3.84
N THR A 163 -7.84 -4.57 -5.14
CA THR A 163 -7.44 -3.47 -6.01
C THR A 163 -8.68 -2.73 -6.47
N PHE A 164 -8.72 -1.44 -6.22
CA PHE A 164 -9.82 -0.54 -6.57
C PHE A 164 -9.43 0.32 -7.76
N PHE A 165 -10.31 0.40 -8.75
CA PHE A 165 -10.13 1.20 -9.95
C PHE A 165 -11.21 2.28 -10.04
N GLY A 166 -10.80 3.48 -10.43
CA GLY A 166 -11.70 4.58 -10.74
C GLY A 166 -12.49 5.14 -9.55
N LEU A 167 -12.01 4.97 -8.30
CA LEU A 167 -12.73 5.45 -7.11
C LEU A 167 -13.11 6.93 -7.19
N ARG A 168 -12.27 7.77 -7.79
CA ARG A 168 -12.51 9.21 -7.97
C ARG A 168 -13.12 9.59 -9.31
N SER A 169 -13.33 8.64 -10.22
CA SER A 169 -13.92 8.95 -11.53
C SER A 169 -15.39 9.37 -11.40
N SER A 170 -15.77 10.44 -12.06
CA SER A 170 -17.18 10.85 -12.20
C SER A 170 -17.84 10.29 -13.47
N THR A 171 -17.05 9.69 -14.37
CA THR A 171 -17.52 9.27 -15.72
C THR A 171 -17.51 7.77 -15.94
N THR A 172 -16.84 7.01 -15.07
CA THR A 172 -16.73 5.55 -15.19
C THR A 172 -17.25 4.86 -13.94
N ASN A 173 -17.73 3.65 -14.10
CA ASN A 173 -18.09 2.80 -12.98
C ASN A 173 -16.86 2.47 -12.14
N LYS A 174 -17.07 2.32 -10.84
CA LYS A 174 -16.03 1.81 -9.93
C LYS A 174 -15.94 0.32 -10.14
N SER A 175 -14.72 -0.18 -10.24
CA SER A 175 -14.48 -1.62 -10.32
C SER A 175 -13.44 -2.08 -9.31
N THR A 176 -13.54 -3.32 -8.94
CA THR A 176 -12.65 -3.92 -7.94
C THR A 176 -12.25 -5.31 -8.37
N PHE A 177 -10.98 -5.61 -8.24
CA PHE A 177 -10.46 -6.97 -8.31
C PHE A 177 -9.93 -7.36 -6.93
N TYR A 178 -10.22 -8.57 -6.48
CA TYR A 178 -9.78 -9.04 -5.19
C TYR A 178 -9.47 -10.54 -5.18
N THR A 179 -8.56 -10.92 -4.31
CA THR A 179 -8.30 -12.30 -3.94
C THR A 179 -8.48 -12.43 -2.43
N THR A 180 -9.25 -13.41 -2.00
CA THR A 180 -9.53 -13.62 -0.58
C THR A 180 -9.30 -15.07 -0.21
N VAL A 181 -8.63 -15.28 0.91
CA VAL A 181 -8.50 -16.59 1.57
C VAL A 181 -9.10 -16.47 2.96
N PHE A 182 -9.97 -17.39 3.32
CA PHE A 182 -10.59 -17.39 4.64
C PHE A 182 -11.05 -18.81 5.03
N ASN A 183 -11.21 -19.02 6.31
CA ASN A 183 -11.83 -20.21 6.85
C ASN A 183 -13.28 -19.88 7.22
N LYS A 184 -14.20 -20.64 6.68
CA LYS A 184 -15.62 -20.54 7.00
C LYS A 184 -15.93 -21.25 8.30
N THR A 185 -17.07 -20.92 8.90
CA THR A 185 -17.62 -21.55 10.09
C THR A 185 -17.49 -23.08 10.03
N ASN A 186 -16.93 -23.68 11.06
CA ASN A 186 -16.72 -25.13 11.18
C ASN A 186 -15.81 -25.78 10.12
N ALA A 187 -14.95 -24.98 9.47
CA ALA A 187 -13.94 -25.52 8.57
C ALA A 187 -12.83 -26.22 9.35
N TYR A 188 -12.45 -27.42 8.88
CA TYR A 188 -11.26 -28.09 9.39
C TYR A 188 -10.01 -27.24 9.09
N PRO A 189 -8.98 -27.26 9.98
CA PRO A 189 -7.77 -26.52 9.74
C PRO A 189 -7.17 -26.94 8.40
N GLN A 190 -6.96 -25.96 7.52
CA GLN A 190 -6.24 -26.16 6.29
C GLN A 190 -4.76 -26.42 6.61
N ALA A 191 -4.16 -27.36 5.91
CA ALA A 191 -2.75 -27.58 5.99
C ALA A 191 -2.01 -26.29 5.54
N GLU A 192 -1.07 -25.86 6.34
CA GLU A 192 -0.14 -24.82 5.99
C GLU A 192 0.68 -25.26 4.78
N LEU A 193 0.81 -24.38 3.79
CA LEU A 193 1.81 -24.50 2.73
C LEU A 193 3.11 -23.89 3.22
#